data_b1784b09203a29b790a67b5e4c7ca956
#
_entry.id   b1784b09203a29b790a67b5e4c7ca956
#
_cell.length_a   1.000
_cell.length_b   1.000
_cell.length_c   1.000
_cell.angle_alpha   90.00
_cell.angle_beta   90.00
_cell.angle_gamma   90.00
#
_symmetry.space_group_name_H-M   'P 1'
#
loop_
_entity.id
_entity.type
_entity.pdbx_description
1 polymer ?
#
loop_
_entity_poly.entity_id
_entity_poly.type
_entity_poly.pdbx_seq_one_letter_code
_entity_poly.pdbx_strand_id
1 'polypeptide(L)'
;MSATIEIQNDIALIRMDDGKANAINFEMVAALNETLDKAEAGAKAIVLAGREGRFSGGFDLKAFASLGPEGVYKLLDAGAELLLRLYGGPLPVVAACTGHAIAMGVFILNACDTRVGASGDYKIGANEAVTGMNLPIFAMELSRDRLSPQHLTRAMIQGFIYDPAGAVEAGYLDMLSEPDKVEATALAVAGQLAQLPGKAYAWNKKSIRKGTLDRIKASLGAHHKL
;
A
#
# COMPACT_ATOMS: atom_id res chain seq x y z
N MET A 1 4.02 -15.48 -11.99
CA MET A 1 3.53 -14.09 -12.05
C MET A 1 3.40 -13.63 -10.60
N SER A 2 3.97 -12.48 -10.26
CA SER A 2 3.98 -11.95 -8.89
C SER A 2 2.68 -11.23 -8.48
N ALA A 3 1.80 -10.94 -9.45
CA ALA A 3 0.44 -10.45 -9.21
C ALA A 3 -0.53 -11.01 -10.25
N THR A 4 -1.78 -11.25 -9.81
CA THR A 4 -2.88 -11.74 -10.65
C THR A 4 -4.08 -10.82 -10.48
N ILE A 5 -5.00 -10.82 -11.46
CA ILE A 5 -6.23 -10.04 -11.41
C ILE A 5 -7.43 -10.90 -11.83
N GLU A 6 -8.52 -10.73 -11.13
CA GLU A 6 -9.84 -11.27 -11.45
C GLU A 6 -10.86 -10.14 -11.33
N ILE A 7 -11.75 -9.97 -12.32
CA ILE A 7 -12.79 -8.94 -12.28
C ILE A 7 -14.16 -9.62 -12.24
N GLN A 8 -14.89 -9.38 -11.15
CA GLN A 8 -16.26 -9.88 -10.96
C GLN A 8 -17.13 -8.80 -10.34
N ASN A 9 -18.36 -8.65 -10.80
CA ASN A 9 -19.33 -7.69 -10.28
C ASN A 9 -18.79 -6.25 -10.19
N ASP A 10 -18.07 -5.79 -11.22
CA ASP A 10 -17.43 -4.49 -11.28
C ASP A 10 -16.27 -4.28 -10.25
N ILE A 11 -15.80 -5.33 -9.59
CA ILE A 11 -14.68 -5.26 -8.62
C ILE A 11 -13.50 -6.03 -9.21
N ALA A 12 -12.34 -5.38 -9.24
CA ALA A 12 -11.06 -5.99 -9.57
C ALA A 12 -10.39 -6.50 -8.31
N LEU A 13 -10.23 -7.80 -8.18
CA LEU A 13 -9.45 -8.43 -7.12
C LEU A 13 -8.05 -8.70 -7.64
N ILE A 14 -7.09 -7.93 -7.13
CA ILE A 14 -5.66 -8.06 -7.43
C ILE A 14 -5.00 -8.79 -6.26
N ARG A 15 -4.35 -9.92 -6.51
CA ARG A 15 -3.62 -10.69 -5.50
C ARG A 15 -2.13 -10.63 -5.78
N MET A 16 -1.36 -10.20 -4.79
CA MET A 16 0.10 -10.30 -4.75
C MET A 16 0.48 -11.68 -4.21
N ASP A 17 1.24 -12.44 -4.99
CA ASP A 17 1.82 -13.71 -4.53
C ASP A 17 3.14 -13.99 -5.28
N ASP A 18 4.26 -13.74 -4.62
CA ASP A 18 5.61 -14.09 -5.08
C ASP A 18 6.09 -15.45 -4.52
N GLY A 19 5.21 -16.18 -3.84
CA GLY A 19 5.51 -17.43 -3.14
C GLY A 19 6.32 -17.25 -1.85
N LYS A 20 6.64 -16.01 -1.43
CA LYS A 20 7.49 -15.68 -0.28
C LYS A 20 6.88 -14.56 0.56
N ALA A 21 7.45 -13.37 0.50
CA ALA A 21 7.11 -12.24 1.35
C ALA A 21 6.36 -11.12 0.62
N ASN A 22 5.99 -11.28 -0.63
CA ASN A 22 5.45 -10.23 -1.50
C ASN A 22 6.37 -9.00 -1.49
N ALA A 23 7.66 -9.27 -1.76
CA ALA A 23 8.69 -8.25 -1.77
C ALA A 23 8.55 -7.35 -3.01
N ILE A 24 8.69 -6.05 -2.79
CA ILE A 24 8.55 -5.05 -3.85
C ILE A 24 9.89 -4.86 -4.56
N ASN A 25 9.93 -5.32 -5.81
CA ASN A 25 11.01 -5.16 -6.77
C ASN A 25 10.40 -4.69 -8.11
N PHE A 26 11.23 -4.48 -9.13
CA PHE A 26 10.75 -4.02 -10.44
C PHE A 26 9.72 -4.97 -11.07
N GLU A 27 9.86 -6.28 -10.88
CA GLU A 27 8.91 -7.27 -11.41
C GLU A 27 7.53 -7.14 -10.73
N MET A 28 7.49 -7.02 -9.40
CA MET A 28 6.26 -6.84 -8.66
C MET A 28 5.59 -5.50 -9.00
N VAL A 29 6.37 -4.41 -9.11
CA VAL A 29 5.86 -3.10 -9.51
C VAL A 29 5.26 -3.15 -10.92
N ALA A 30 5.94 -3.78 -11.87
CA ALA A 30 5.44 -3.94 -13.24
C ALA A 30 4.14 -4.76 -13.28
N ALA A 31 4.11 -5.90 -12.57
CA ALA A 31 2.93 -6.75 -12.48
C ALA A 31 1.73 -6.02 -11.84
N LEU A 32 1.96 -5.24 -10.77
CA LEU A 32 0.91 -4.44 -10.15
C LEU A 32 0.41 -3.35 -11.10
N ASN A 33 1.28 -2.66 -11.82
CA ASN A 33 0.87 -1.65 -12.79
C ASN A 33 0.03 -2.25 -13.93
N GLU A 34 0.41 -3.41 -14.46
CA GLU A 34 -0.37 -4.13 -15.48
C GLU A 34 -1.77 -4.52 -14.96
N THR A 35 -1.84 -5.02 -13.72
CA THR A 35 -3.15 -5.36 -13.13
C THR A 35 -4.00 -4.12 -12.85
N LEU A 36 -3.40 -3.00 -12.45
CA LEU A 36 -4.09 -1.73 -12.27
C LEU A 36 -4.62 -1.16 -13.59
N ASP A 37 -3.88 -1.30 -14.71
CA ASP A 37 -4.37 -0.90 -16.05
C ASP A 37 -5.65 -1.66 -16.42
N LYS A 38 -5.66 -2.97 -16.18
CA LYS A 38 -6.84 -3.83 -16.44
C LYS A 38 -8.00 -3.46 -15.51
N ALA A 39 -7.71 -3.18 -14.23
CA ALA A 39 -8.72 -2.78 -13.24
C ALA A 39 -9.38 -1.44 -13.61
N GLU A 40 -8.58 -0.43 -13.97
CA GLU A 40 -9.07 0.89 -14.37
C GLU A 40 -9.91 0.84 -15.66
N ALA A 41 -9.63 -0.11 -16.55
CA ALA A 41 -10.39 -0.31 -17.79
C ALA A 41 -11.71 -1.07 -17.59
N GLY A 42 -11.83 -1.92 -16.57
CA GLY A 42 -12.94 -2.88 -16.47
C GLY A 42 -13.66 -2.94 -15.13
N ALA A 43 -13.26 -2.16 -14.13
CA ALA A 43 -13.86 -2.22 -12.81
C ALA A 43 -14.31 -0.84 -12.28
N LYS A 44 -15.05 -0.84 -11.17
CA LYS A 44 -15.47 0.35 -10.43
C LYS A 44 -14.79 0.48 -9.07
N ALA A 45 -14.20 -0.60 -8.56
CA ALA A 45 -13.41 -0.62 -7.34
C ALA A 45 -12.32 -1.70 -7.42
N ILE A 46 -11.29 -1.55 -6.62
CA ILE A 46 -10.14 -2.46 -6.55
C ILE A 46 -10.04 -3.02 -5.14
N VAL A 47 -9.82 -4.33 -5.02
CA VAL A 47 -9.31 -4.99 -3.82
C VAL A 47 -7.87 -5.40 -4.11
N LEU A 48 -6.93 -4.94 -3.28
CA LEU A 48 -5.53 -5.35 -3.31
C LEU A 48 -5.26 -6.29 -2.14
N ALA A 49 -5.06 -7.56 -2.42
CA ALA A 49 -4.84 -8.60 -1.43
C ALA A 49 -3.39 -9.10 -1.44
N GLY A 50 -2.90 -9.49 -0.28
CA GLY A 50 -1.70 -10.30 -0.15
C GLY A 50 -2.02 -11.79 -0.22
N ARG A 51 -1.00 -12.62 -0.01
CA ARG A 51 -1.17 -14.06 0.23
C ARG A 51 -1.44 -14.33 1.71
N GLU A 52 -1.88 -15.54 2.03
CA GLU A 52 -2.12 -15.93 3.42
C GLU A 52 -0.89 -15.66 4.31
N GLY A 53 -1.13 -14.95 5.42
CA GLY A 53 -0.11 -14.57 6.40
C GLY A 53 0.86 -13.48 5.96
N ARG A 54 0.77 -12.98 4.73
CA ARG A 54 1.70 -11.99 4.17
C ARG A 54 0.98 -10.99 3.25
N PHE A 55 0.89 -9.74 3.68
CA PHE A 55 0.51 -8.67 2.75
C PHE A 55 1.73 -8.25 1.92
N SER A 56 2.76 -7.70 2.56
CA SER A 56 4.05 -7.42 1.93
C SER A 56 5.15 -7.21 2.97
N GLY A 57 6.34 -7.75 2.71
CA GLY A 57 7.55 -7.56 3.52
C GLY A 57 8.33 -6.28 3.21
N GLY A 58 7.83 -5.43 2.29
CA GLY A 58 8.54 -4.23 1.87
C GLY A 58 9.41 -4.41 0.64
N PHE A 59 10.35 -3.50 0.42
CA PHE A 59 11.26 -3.62 -0.72
C PHE A 59 12.15 -4.86 -0.61
N ASP A 60 12.48 -5.43 -1.76
CA ASP A 60 13.38 -6.59 -1.87
C ASP A 60 14.82 -6.16 -1.56
N LEU A 61 15.28 -6.48 -0.34
CA LEU A 61 16.64 -6.15 0.11
C LEU A 61 17.74 -6.84 -0.72
N LYS A 62 17.43 -8.00 -1.35
CA LYS A 62 18.37 -8.66 -2.26
C LYS A 62 18.50 -7.89 -3.56
N ALA A 63 17.38 -7.37 -4.07
CA ALA A 63 17.40 -6.47 -5.22
C ALA A 63 18.21 -5.20 -4.88
N PHE A 64 17.98 -4.57 -3.75
CA PHE A 64 18.78 -3.40 -3.30
C PHE A 64 20.28 -3.68 -3.29
N ALA A 65 20.71 -4.82 -2.75
CA ALA A 65 22.11 -5.20 -2.68
C ALA A 65 22.76 -5.39 -4.07
N SER A 66 21.98 -5.75 -5.09
CA SER A 66 22.46 -6.03 -6.45
C SER A 66 22.41 -4.85 -7.41
N LEU A 67 21.57 -3.83 -7.12
CA LEU A 67 21.26 -2.74 -8.06
C LEU A 67 22.27 -1.59 -8.05
N GLY A 68 23.09 -1.47 -7.01
CA GLY A 68 23.89 -0.27 -6.78
C GLY A 68 23.03 0.99 -6.51
N PRO A 69 23.63 2.13 -6.14
CA PRO A 69 22.89 3.31 -5.70
C PRO A 69 21.86 3.84 -6.71
N GLU A 70 22.24 3.96 -7.97
CA GLU A 70 21.33 4.46 -9.03
C GLU A 70 20.13 3.52 -9.25
N GLY A 71 20.35 2.21 -9.24
CA GLY A 71 19.29 1.22 -9.38
C GLY A 71 18.34 1.23 -8.18
N VAL A 72 18.87 1.44 -6.96
CA VAL A 72 18.05 1.59 -5.75
C VAL A 72 17.15 2.83 -5.88
N TYR A 73 17.68 3.97 -6.30
CA TYR A 73 16.87 5.19 -6.51
C TYR A 73 15.77 4.97 -7.55
N LYS A 74 16.06 4.30 -8.66
CA LYS A 74 15.05 3.94 -9.67
C LYS A 74 13.95 3.04 -9.11
N LEU A 75 14.30 2.10 -8.22
CA LEU A 75 13.29 1.24 -7.59
C LEU A 75 12.46 2.00 -6.55
N LEU A 76 13.06 2.93 -5.80
CA LEU A 76 12.33 3.83 -4.91
C LEU A 76 11.34 4.71 -5.69
N ASP A 77 11.77 5.29 -6.82
CA ASP A 77 10.90 6.07 -7.69
C ASP A 77 9.74 5.23 -8.26
N ALA A 78 10.03 4.04 -8.77
CA ALA A 78 9.00 3.12 -9.27
C ALA A 78 7.99 2.73 -8.18
N GLY A 79 8.45 2.52 -6.95
CA GLY A 79 7.59 2.31 -5.78
C GLY A 79 6.74 3.54 -5.45
N ALA A 80 7.32 4.73 -5.48
CA ALA A 80 6.62 5.99 -5.25
C ALA A 80 5.53 6.25 -6.31
N GLU A 81 5.82 5.98 -7.58
CA GLU A 81 4.85 6.09 -8.68
C GLU A 81 3.68 5.13 -8.51
N LEU A 82 3.94 3.87 -8.10
CA LEU A 82 2.90 2.91 -7.75
C LEU A 82 2.01 3.43 -6.61
N LEU A 83 2.62 3.98 -5.54
CA LEU A 83 1.87 4.57 -4.42
C LEU A 83 1.04 5.78 -4.86
N LEU A 84 1.59 6.67 -5.70
CA LEU A 84 0.85 7.80 -6.27
C LEU A 84 -0.36 7.33 -7.07
N ARG A 85 -0.23 6.23 -7.81
CA ARG A 85 -1.31 5.65 -8.60
C ARG A 85 -2.43 5.11 -7.69
N LEU A 86 -2.10 4.34 -6.67
CA LEU A 86 -3.07 3.81 -5.70
C LEU A 86 -3.75 4.94 -4.92
N TYR A 87 -2.96 5.90 -4.43
CA TYR A 87 -3.42 6.98 -3.57
C TYR A 87 -4.23 8.05 -4.31
N GLY A 88 -3.87 8.38 -5.55
CA GLY A 88 -4.51 9.43 -6.36
C GLY A 88 -5.34 8.94 -7.53
N GLY A 89 -5.40 7.64 -7.77
CA GLY A 89 -6.13 7.03 -8.89
C GLY A 89 -7.66 7.20 -8.80
N PRO A 90 -8.36 6.97 -9.91
CA PRO A 90 -9.78 7.30 -10.01
C PRO A 90 -10.71 6.34 -9.26
N LEU A 91 -10.26 5.11 -9.01
CA LEU A 91 -11.08 4.08 -8.39
C LEU A 91 -10.86 4.02 -6.87
N PRO A 92 -11.87 3.60 -6.08
CA PRO A 92 -11.68 3.15 -4.71
C PRO A 92 -10.73 1.96 -4.67
N VAL A 93 -9.78 1.97 -3.72
CA VAL A 93 -8.85 0.88 -3.47
C VAL A 93 -9.00 0.40 -2.05
N VAL A 94 -9.37 -0.86 -1.88
CA VAL A 94 -9.49 -1.51 -0.57
C VAL A 94 -8.35 -2.50 -0.40
N ALA A 95 -7.54 -2.34 0.64
CA ALA A 95 -6.52 -3.32 0.97
C ALA A 95 -7.12 -4.47 1.79
N ALA A 96 -6.87 -5.70 1.36
CA ALA A 96 -7.04 -6.92 2.14
C ALA A 96 -5.67 -7.32 2.72
N CYS A 97 -5.35 -6.77 3.90
CA CYS A 97 -4.09 -7.03 4.59
C CYS A 97 -4.16 -8.41 5.28
N THR A 98 -3.83 -9.43 4.53
CA THR A 98 -3.94 -10.86 4.89
C THR A 98 -2.89 -11.34 5.89
N GLY A 99 -2.07 -10.45 6.43
CA GLY A 99 -1.02 -10.79 7.39
C GLY A 99 0.02 -9.68 7.56
N HIS A 100 1.28 -10.05 7.72
CA HIS A 100 2.35 -9.09 7.95
C HIS A 100 2.45 -8.02 6.85
N ALA A 101 2.59 -6.75 7.26
CA ALA A 101 2.82 -5.61 6.37
C ALA A 101 3.96 -4.76 6.95
N ILE A 102 5.12 -4.77 6.32
CA ILE A 102 6.34 -4.12 6.83
C ILE A 102 6.91 -3.16 5.78
N ALA A 103 7.49 -2.04 6.22
CA ALA A 103 8.18 -1.08 5.38
C ALA A 103 7.30 -0.64 4.18
N MET A 104 7.75 -0.81 2.92
CA MET A 104 6.94 -0.51 1.74
C MET A 104 5.53 -1.14 1.79
N GLY A 105 5.35 -2.27 2.50
CA GLY A 105 4.04 -2.91 2.68
C GLY A 105 3.03 -2.01 3.41
N VAL A 106 3.44 -1.30 4.47
CA VAL A 106 2.54 -0.35 5.15
C VAL A 106 2.33 0.92 4.35
N PHE A 107 3.26 1.31 3.49
CA PHE A 107 3.05 2.47 2.62
C PHE A 107 2.05 2.16 1.50
N ILE A 108 2.00 0.91 1.02
CA ILE A 108 0.93 0.42 0.15
C ILE A 108 -0.42 0.47 0.89
N LEU A 109 -0.50 0.04 2.16
CA LEU A 109 -1.71 0.18 2.97
C LEU A 109 -2.13 1.65 3.08
N ASN A 110 -1.19 2.55 3.41
CA ASN A 110 -1.46 3.99 3.53
C ASN A 110 -1.92 4.62 2.21
N ALA A 111 -1.56 4.06 1.07
CA ALA A 111 -2.02 4.51 -0.25
C ALA A 111 -3.44 4.03 -0.59
N CYS A 112 -3.95 2.99 0.06
CA CYS A 112 -5.32 2.50 -0.13
C CYS A 112 -6.36 3.37 0.59
N ASP A 113 -7.62 3.32 0.13
CA ASP A 113 -8.71 4.12 0.69
C ASP A 113 -9.27 3.52 1.97
N THR A 114 -9.44 2.19 1.99
CA THR A 114 -9.86 1.41 3.16
C THR A 114 -8.95 0.21 3.32
N ARG A 115 -8.69 -0.19 4.58
CA ARG A 115 -7.71 -1.24 4.92
C ARG A 115 -8.32 -2.22 5.92
N VAL A 116 -8.64 -3.41 5.41
CA VAL A 116 -9.14 -4.53 6.21
C VAL A 116 -7.95 -5.41 6.57
N GLY A 117 -7.66 -5.59 7.85
CA GLY A 117 -6.55 -6.41 8.34
C GLY A 117 -6.99 -7.73 8.92
N ALA A 118 -6.14 -8.75 8.81
CA ALA A 118 -6.29 -10.00 9.52
C ALA A 118 -6.05 -9.81 11.02
N SER A 119 -6.95 -10.35 11.87
CA SER A 119 -6.68 -10.55 13.31
C SER A 119 -5.63 -11.63 13.51
N GLY A 120 -4.90 -11.60 14.62
CA GLY A 120 -3.91 -12.64 14.97
C GLY A 120 -2.52 -12.08 15.25
N ASP A 121 -1.50 -12.94 15.23
CA ASP A 121 -0.11 -12.58 15.52
C ASP A 121 0.61 -12.10 14.26
N TYR A 122 0.28 -10.91 13.80
CA TYR A 122 0.91 -10.26 12.66
C TYR A 122 1.64 -8.98 13.05
N LYS A 123 2.62 -8.59 12.24
CA LYS A 123 3.47 -7.42 12.44
C LYS A 123 3.16 -6.39 11.36
N ILE A 124 2.83 -5.16 11.77
CA ILE A 124 2.42 -4.07 10.88
C ILE A 124 3.19 -2.82 11.30
N GLY A 125 3.98 -2.25 10.40
CA GLY A 125 4.72 -1.03 10.68
C GLY A 125 5.92 -0.78 9.77
N ALA A 126 6.45 0.43 9.87
CA ALA A 126 7.66 0.88 9.21
C ALA A 126 8.87 0.66 10.15
N ASN A 127 9.84 -0.11 9.70
CA ASN A 127 11.00 -0.47 10.52
C ASN A 127 12.31 0.19 10.04
N GLU A 128 12.24 1.19 9.18
CA GLU A 128 13.40 1.85 8.58
C GLU A 128 14.34 2.44 9.63
N ALA A 129 13.80 3.11 10.65
CA ALA A 129 14.61 3.65 11.75
C ALA A 129 15.40 2.56 12.50
N VAL A 130 14.84 1.38 12.68
CA VAL A 130 15.49 0.24 13.35
C VAL A 130 16.57 -0.38 12.47
N THR A 131 16.40 -0.36 11.16
CA THR A 131 17.36 -0.91 10.18
C THR A 131 18.39 0.12 9.72
N GLY A 132 18.36 1.34 10.26
CA GLY A 132 19.33 2.42 9.95
C GLY A 132 19.09 3.05 8.56
N MET A 133 17.88 2.90 8.01
CA MET A 133 17.52 3.50 6.72
C MET A 133 16.75 4.81 6.92
N ASN A 134 17.01 5.79 6.06
CA ASN A 134 16.21 7.00 6.01
C ASN A 134 14.85 6.72 5.36
N LEU A 135 13.82 7.37 5.86
CA LEU A 135 12.49 7.30 5.28
C LEU A 135 12.42 8.12 3.99
N PRO A 136 11.99 7.54 2.86
CA PRO A 136 11.72 8.31 1.64
C PRO A 136 10.57 9.31 1.86
N ILE A 137 10.52 10.36 1.05
CA ILE A 137 9.47 11.39 1.13
C ILE A 137 8.06 10.79 1.03
N PHE A 138 7.84 9.85 0.11
CA PHE A 138 6.53 9.20 -0.03
C PHE A 138 6.09 8.48 1.27
N ALA A 139 7.02 7.87 1.99
CA ALA A 139 6.74 7.20 3.25
C ALA A 139 6.30 8.21 4.33
N MET A 140 7.03 9.32 4.44
CA MET A 140 6.70 10.40 5.38
C MET A 140 5.35 11.05 5.06
N GLU A 141 5.12 11.40 3.81
CA GLU A 141 3.92 12.13 3.37
C GLU A 141 2.65 11.29 3.49
N LEU A 142 2.68 10.02 3.04
CA LEU A 142 1.54 9.12 3.20
C LEU A 142 1.24 8.84 4.67
N SER A 143 2.29 8.66 5.50
CA SER A 143 2.10 8.39 6.92
C SER A 143 1.55 9.60 7.67
N ARG A 144 1.97 10.82 7.35
CA ARG A 144 1.39 12.05 7.92
C ARG A 144 -0.08 12.22 7.58
N ASP A 145 -0.48 11.81 6.38
CA ASP A 145 -1.87 11.93 5.93
C ASP A 145 -2.79 10.85 6.50
N ARG A 146 -2.25 9.69 6.84
CA ARG A 146 -3.04 8.50 7.16
C ARG A 146 -3.00 8.06 8.61
N LEU A 147 -1.88 8.27 9.30
CA LEU A 147 -1.74 7.83 10.69
C LEU A 147 -2.35 8.83 11.66
N SER A 148 -2.82 8.32 12.78
CA SER A 148 -3.20 9.14 13.92
C SER A 148 -2.01 10.00 14.37
N PRO A 149 -2.16 11.33 14.54
CA PRO A 149 -1.07 12.21 14.97
C PRO A 149 -0.39 11.76 16.26
N GLN A 150 -1.13 11.12 17.16
CA GLN A 150 -0.63 10.60 18.44
C GLN A 150 0.38 9.44 18.23
N HIS A 151 0.23 8.67 17.16
CA HIS A 151 1.07 7.53 16.84
C HIS A 151 2.23 7.85 15.89
N LEU A 152 2.20 9.01 15.20
CA LEU A 152 3.13 9.32 14.12
C LEU A 152 4.60 9.25 14.55
N THR A 153 4.96 9.83 15.70
CA THR A 153 6.33 9.77 16.24
C THR A 153 6.74 8.33 16.53
N ARG A 154 5.89 7.57 17.22
CA ARG A 154 6.17 6.19 17.59
C ARG A 154 6.29 5.29 16.36
N ALA A 155 5.40 5.47 15.40
CA ALA A 155 5.34 4.69 14.17
C ALA A 155 6.53 4.96 13.24
N MET A 156 6.80 6.24 12.96
CA MET A 156 7.71 6.62 11.87
C MET A 156 9.12 7.01 12.35
N ILE A 157 9.26 7.64 13.50
CA ILE A 157 10.57 8.07 14.01
C ILE A 157 11.21 6.97 14.86
N GLN A 158 10.40 6.26 15.68
CA GLN A 158 10.91 5.21 16.56
C GLN A 158 10.88 3.80 15.91
N GLY A 159 10.23 3.64 14.73
CA GLY A 159 10.15 2.38 14.00
C GLY A 159 9.38 1.29 14.75
N PHE A 160 8.34 1.68 15.52
CA PHE A 160 7.56 0.74 16.30
C PHE A 160 6.68 -0.14 15.41
N ILE A 161 6.73 -1.45 15.65
CA ILE A 161 5.92 -2.44 14.95
C ILE A 161 4.71 -2.79 15.81
N TYR A 162 3.54 -2.63 15.23
CA TYR A 162 2.24 -2.88 15.87
C TYR A 162 1.77 -4.30 15.61
N ASP A 163 0.97 -4.84 16.54
CA ASP A 163 0.03 -5.91 16.27
C ASP A 163 -1.18 -5.36 15.48
N PRO A 164 -2.08 -6.21 14.97
CA PRO A 164 -3.22 -5.74 14.19
C PRO A 164 -4.14 -4.77 14.94
N ALA A 165 -4.38 -4.98 16.23
CA ALA A 165 -5.23 -4.08 17.02
C ALA A 165 -4.60 -2.70 17.19
N GLY A 166 -3.33 -2.65 17.57
CA GLY A 166 -2.57 -1.40 17.64
C GLY A 166 -2.40 -0.73 16.27
N ALA A 167 -2.37 -1.51 15.17
CA ALA A 167 -2.33 -0.97 13.82
C ALA A 167 -3.63 -0.24 13.43
N VAL A 168 -4.79 -0.68 13.94
CA VAL A 168 -6.05 0.06 13.80
C VAL A 168 -5.98 1.38 14.58
N GLU A 169 -5.54 1.35 15.85
CA GLU A 169 -5.38 2.56 16.66
C GLU A 169 -4.41 3.58 16.04
N ALA A 170 -3.32 3.07 15.47
CA ALA A 170 -2.31 3.88 14.81
C ALA A 170 -2.77 4.44 13.45
N GLY A 171 -3.77 3.83 12.82
CA GLY A 171 -4.28 4.24 11.52
C GLY A 171 -3.61 3.55 10.33
N TYR A 172 -2.87 2.48 10.52
CA TYR A 172 -2.42 1.61 9.43
C TYR A 172 -3.54 0.74 8.87
N LEU A 173 -4.50 0.36 9.70
CA LEU A 173 -5.71 -0.37 9.34
C LEU A 173 -6.94 0.42 9.74
N ASP A 174 -8.08 0.14 9.11
CA ASP A 174 -9.37 0.75 9.47
C ASP A 174 -10.25 -0.23 10.26
N MET A 175 -10.10 -1.53 10.02
CA MET A 175 -10.85 -2.58 10.71
C MET A 175 -10.11 -3.92 10.65
N LEU A 176 -10.52 -4.83 11.54
CA LEU A 176 -10.05 -6.21 11.56
C LEU A 176 -11.14 -7.19 11.11
N SER A 177 -10.70 -8.30 10.57
CA SER A 177 -11.52 -9.46 10.23
C SER A 177 -10.77 -10.74 10.61
N GLU A 178 -11.50 -11.84 10.75
CA GLU A 178 -10.88 -13.16 10.87
C GLU A 178 -9.98 -13.42 9.67
N PRO A 179 -8.83 -14.12 9.84
CA PRO A 179 -7.84 -14.28 8.76
C PRO A 179 -8.40 -14.89 7.49
N ASP A 180 -9.30 -15.85 7.58
CA ASP A 180 -9.98 -16.52 6.46
C ASP A 180 -11.08 -15.67 5.81
N LYS A 181 -11.47 -14.54 6.42
CA LYS A 181 -12.54 -13.64 5.95
C LYS A 181 -12.06 -12.29 5.45
N VAL A 182 -10.78 -11.98 5.57
CA VAL A 182 -10.22 -10.66 5.21
C VAL A 182 -10.55 -10.27 3.77
N GLU A 183 -10.31 -11.19 2.82
CA GLU A 183 -10.60 -10.92 1.41
C GLU A 183 -12.09 -10.73 1.16
N ALA A 184 -12.94 -11.58 1.74
CA ALA A 184 -14.40 -11.46 1.60
C ALA A 184 -14.92 -10.15 2.21
N THR A 185 -14.38 -9.73 3.35
CA THR A 185 -14.72 -8.45 3.99
C THR A 185 -14.28 -7.27 3.11
N ALA A 186 -13.07 -7.33 2.55
CA ALA A 186 -12.57 -6.29 1.63
C ALA A 186 -13.42 -6.19 0.35
N LEU A 187 -13.83 -7.34 -0.22
CA LEU A 187 -14.74 -7.38 -1.37
C LEU A 187 -16.11 -6.77 -1.05
N ALA A 188 -16.65 -7.03 0.14
CA ALA A 188 -17.92 -6.43 0.57
C ALA A 188 -17.81 -4.89 0.69
N VAL A 189 -16.71 -4.38 1.27
CA VAL A 189 -16.43 -2.94 1.34
C VAL A 189 -16.26 -2.34 -0.06
N ALA A 190 -15.49 -2.99 -0.93
CA ALA A 190 -15.30 -2.55 -2.31
C ALA A 190 -16.63 -2.51 -3.09
N GLY A 191 -17.52 -3.49 -2.86
CA GLY A 191 -18.86 -3.52 -3.43
C GLY A 191 -19.72 -2.32 -3.02
N GLN A 192 -19.63 -1.87 -1.78
CA GLN A 192 -20.30 -0.66 -1.32
C GLN A 192 -19.71 0.60 -1.99
N LEU A 193 -18.37 0.69 -2.07
CA LEU A 193 -17.70 1.84 -2.69
C LEU A 193 -17.94 1.91 -4.20
N ALA A 194 -18.08 0.78 -4.88
CA ALA A 194 -18.40 0.70 -6.31
C ALA A 194 -19.79 1.28 -6.67
N GLN A 195 -20.68 1.45 -5.69
CA GLN A 195 -22.00 2.09 -5.90
C GLN A 195 -21.92 3.62 -5.87
N LEU A 196 -20.81 4.19 -5.41
CA LEU A 196 -20.65 5.64 -5.35
C LEU A 196 -20.50 6.23 -6.77
N PRO A 197 -20.99 7.46 -7.02
CA PRO A 197 -20.77 8.14 -8.29
C PRO A 197 -19.27 8.34 -8.56
N GLY A 198 -18.70 7.53 -9.47
CA GLY A 198 -17.25 7.43 -9.68
C GLY A 198 -16.56 8.75 -10.01
N LYS A 199 -17.19 9.64 -10.80
CA LYS A 199 -16.63 10.96 -11.11
C LYS A 199 -16.49 11.84 -9.86
N ALA A 200 -17.49 11.85 -8.98
CA ALA A 200 -17.46 12.60 -7.74
C ALA A 200 -16.44 12.01 -6.75
N TYR A 201 -16.38 10.69 -6.65
CA TYR A 201 -15.39 9.99 -5.84
C TYR A 201 -13.96 10.34 -6.26
N ALA A 202 -13.65 10.18 -7.57
CA ALA A 202 -12.32 10.48 -8.12
C ALA A 202 -11.92 11.95 -7.90
N TRP A 203 -12.85 12.88 -8.10
CA TRP A 203 -12.61 14.30 -7.90
C TRP A 203 -12.31 14.62 -6.43
N ASN A 204 -13.13 14.13 -5.50
CA ASN A 204 -12.95 14.33 -4.06
C ASN A 204 -11.63 13.73 -3.57
N LYS A 205 -11.33 12.47 -3.94
CA LYS A 205 -10.10 11.78 -3.60
C LYS A 205 -8.87 12.58 -4.04
N LYS A 206 -8.82 12.99 -5.29
CA LYS A 206 -7.70 13.76 -5.85
C LYS A 206 -7.58 15.14 -5.22
N SER A 207 -8.70 15.84 -5.00
CA SER A 207 -8.72 17.21 -4.46
C SER A 207 -8.26 17.26 -3.01
N ILE A 208 -8.77 16.36 -2.16
CA ILE A 208 -8.39 16.28 -0.74
C ILE A 208 -6.92 15.90 -0.61
N ARG A 209 -6.43 14.98 -1.44
CA ARG A 209 -5.07 14.43 -1.38
C ARG A 209 -4.04 15.24 -2.18
N LYS A 210 -4.46 16.32 -2.84
CA LYS A 210 -3.62 17.09 -3.77
C LYS A 210 -2.28 17.50 -3.17
N GLY A 211 -2.26 18.03 -1.96
CA GLY A 211 -1.03 18.48 -1.31
C GLY A 211 -0.02 17.36 -1.11
N THR A 212 -0.45 16.20 -0.62
CA THR A 212 0.40 15.02 -0.44
C THR A 212 0.87 14.46 -1.78
N LEU A 213 -0.02 14.36 -2.78
CA LEU A 213 0.34 13.94 -4.14
C LEU A 213 1.42 14.84 -4.76
N ASP A 214 1.28 16.17 -4.62
CA ASP A 214 2.24 17.13 -5.21
C ASP A 214 3.61 17.02 -4.53
N ARG A 215 3.67 16.85 -3.18
CA ARG A 215 4.95 16.69 -2.46
C ARG A 215 5.65 15.38 -2.81
N ILE A 216 4.92 14.29 -2.95
CA ILE A 216 5.51 13.01 -3.37
C ILE A 216 6.02 13.12 -4.81
N LYS A 217 5.25 13.69 -5.74
CA LYS A 217 5.69 13.90 -7.14
C LYS A 217 6.94 14.75 -7.23
N ALA A 218 7.03 15.81 -6.43
CA ALA A 218 8.20 16.70 -6.42
C ALA A 218 9.48 16.01 -5.89
N SER A 219 9.35 14.89 -5.19
CA SER A 219 10.48 14.12 -4.66
C SER A 219 11.04 13.07 -5.63
N LEU A 220 10.32 12.77 -6.72
CA LEU A 220 10.81 11.80 -7.71
C LEU A 220 12.12 12.28 -8.34
N GLY A 221 13.06 11.36 -8.49
CA GLY A 221 14.41 11.66 -9.00
C GLY A 221 15.31 12.42 -8.03
N ALA A 222 14.85 12.73 -6.80
CA ALA A 222 15.60 13.55 -5.84
C ALA A 222 16.13 12.75 -4.62
N HIS A 223 16.05 11.43 -4.63
CA HIS A 223 16.48 10.59 -3.48
C HIS A 223 17.95 10.72 -3.10
N HIS A 224 18.80 11.11 -4.04
CA HIS A 224 20.22 11.36 -3.80
C HIS A 224 20.52 12.65 -3.00
N LYS A 225 19.49 13.45 -2.71
CA LYS A 225 19.59 14.70 -1.94
C LYS A 225 19.15 14.54 -0.48
N LEU A 226 18.71 13.34 -0.10
CA LEU A 226 18.35 12.93 1.25
C LEU A 226 19.48 12.12 1.86
#